data_5a6ad456cce29e0d384ef4c0a83b8469
#
_entry.id   5a6ad456cce29e0d384ef4c0a83b8469
#
_cell.length_a   1.000
_cell.length_b   1.000
_cell.length_c   1.000
_cell.angle_alpha   90.00
_cell.angle_beta   90.00
_cell.angle_gamma   90.00
#
_symmetry.space_group_name_H-M   'P 1'
#
loop_
_entity.id
_entity.type
_entity.pdbx_description
1 polymer ?
#
loop_
_entity_poly.entity_id
_entity_poly.type
_entity_poly.pdbx_seq_one_letter_code
_entity_poly.pdbx_strand_id
1 'polypeptide(L)'
;LTFGKNFNIIDNMNIKQALKEKNKLAKKITDLMDRVNRYNSVDEGGVRSYEPETTLRVATDYVEELVELKTKIHKANAEVYEKIFRMSEYKSFVKYLRSLNCTEGTLVQRSYGDTTTRQMTTVITEVQRDQMVERYESIIDQIQSELDAHNATTQIN
;
A
#
# COMPACT_ATOMS: atom_id res chain seq x y z
N LEU A 1 21.50 -30.84 -1.53
CA LEU A 1 21.96 -29.64 -0.82
C LEU A 1 20.73 -28.86 -0.36
N THR A 2 20.30 -29.16 0.87
CA THR A 2 19.28 -28.38 1.60
C THR A 2 19.91 -27.03 1.89
N PHE A 3 19.50 -25.99 1.19
CA PHE A 3 19.78 -24.63 1.57
C PHE A 3 19.10 -24.41 2.91
N GLY A 4 19.90 -24.24 3.96
CA GLY A 4 19.44 -24.06 5.33
C GLY A 4 18.42 -22.91 5.37
N LYS A 5 17.23 -23.22 5.86
CA LYS A 5 16.19 -22.25 6.15
C LYS A 5 16.81 -21.18 7.05
N ASN A 6 16.83 -19.93 6.60
CA ASN A 6 17.17 -18.77 7.41
C ASN A 6 16.05 -18.47 8.44
N PHE A 7 15.57 -19.52 9.14
CA PHE A 7 14.47 -19.44 10.10
C PHE A 7 14.79 -18.55 11.32
N ASN A 8 16.08 -18.31 11.60
CA ASN A 8 16.50 -17.56 12.81
C ASN A 8 16.46 -16.03 12.66
N ILE A 9 16.26 -15.49 11.46
CA ILE A 9 16.30 -14.03 11.25
C ILE A 9 14.90 -13.41 11.40
N ILE A 10 13.85 -14.19 11.15
CA ILE A 10 12.46 -13.71 11.17
C ILE A 10 11.93 -13.55 12.60
N ASP A 11 12.38 -14.37 13.53
CA ASP A 11 11.81 -14.46 14.88
C ASP A 11 12.18 -13.32 15.84
N ASN A 12 13.01 -12.34 15.43
CA ASN A 12 13.42 -11.19 16.25
C ASN A 12 13.22 -9.83 15.53
N MET A 13 12.38 -9.80 14.51
CA MET A 13 12.09 -8.56 13.80
C MET A 13 10.91 -7.81 14.41
N ASN A 14 10.99 -6.48 14.46
CA ASN A 14 9.77 -5.68 14.64
C ASN A 14 8.99 -5.57 13.33
N ILE A 15 7.73 -5.13 13.41
CA ILE A 15 6.84 -5.02 12.24
C ILE A 15 7.46 -4.15 11.14
N LYS A 16 8.13 -3.05 11.49
CA LYS A 16 8.81 -2.17 10.50
C LYS A 16 9.89 -2.92 9.71
N GLN A 17 10.70 -3.73 10.38
CA GLN A 17 11.71 -4.56 9.74
C GLN A 17 11.07 -5.65 8.88
N ALA A 18 10.03 -6.30 9.39
CA ALA A 18 9.27 -7.32 8.70
C ALA A 18 8.61 -6.80 7.41
N LEU A 19 8.03 -5.59 7.43
CA LEU A 19 7.46 -4.95 6.25
C LEU A 19 8.53 -4.67 5.17
N LYS A 20 9.73 -4.26 5.59
CA LYS A 20 10.86 -4.06 4.67
C LYS A 20 11.31 -5.39 4.06
N GLU A 21 11.40 -6.45 4.86
CA GLU A 21 11.80 -7.78 4.38
C GLU A 21 10.74 -8.39 3.46
N LYS A 22 9.46 -8.23 3.78
CA LYS A 22 8.33 -8.60 2.89
C LYS A 22 8.50 -8.01 1.49
N ASN A 23 8.85 -6.72 1.40
CA ASN A 23 9.03 -6.05 0.12
C ASN A 23 10.26 -6.57 -0.65
N LYS A 24 11.35 -6.90 0.06
CA LYS A 24 12.53 -7.52 -0.56
C LYS A 24 12.23 -8.92 -1.10
N LEU A 25 11.53 -9.76 -0.33
CA LEU A 25 11.12 -11.09 -0.77
C LEU A 25 10.23 -11.03 -2.00
N ALA A 26 9.23 -10.14 -2.00
CA ALA A 26 8.34 -9.94 -3.15
C ALA A 26 9.12 -9.56 -4.42
N LYS A 27 10.08 -8.63 -4.32
CA LYS A 27 10.95 -8.25 -5.43
C LYS A 27 11.82 -9.44 -5.89
N LYS A 28 12.40 -10.18 -4.96
CA LYS A 28 13.26 -11.34 -5.27
C LYS A 28 12.49 -12.43 -6.01
N ILE A 29 11.24 -12.70 -5.62
CA ILE A 29 10.37 -13.64 -6.31
C ILE A 29 10.12 -13.15 -7.74
N THR A 30 9.78 -11.87 -7.95
CA THR A 30 9.58 -11.30 -9.28
C THR A 30 10.84 -11.44 -10.15
N ASP A 31 12.02 -11.10 -9.63
CA ASP A 31 13.29 -11.21 -10.35
C ASP A 31 13.61 -12.68 -10.76
N LEU A 32 13.28 -13.65 -9.90
CA LEU A 32 13.45 -15.07 -10.21
C LEU A 32 12.46 -15.55 -11.27
N MET A 33 11.19 -15.14 -11.18
CA MET A 33 10.16 -15.48 -12.17
C MET A 33 10.49 -14.88 -13.55
N ASP A 34 11.02 -13.68 -13.61
CA ASP A 34 11.49 -13.08 -14.86
C ASP A 34 12.64 -13.89 -15.50
N ARG A 35 13.55 -14.42 -14.66
CA ARG A 35 14.62 -15.33 -15.16
C ARG A 35 14.03 -16.64 -15.67
N VAL A 36 13.11 -17.25 -14.93
CA VAL A 36 12.42 -18.47 -15.40
C VAL A 36 11.75 -18.20 -16.74
N ASN A 37 10.97 -17.15 -16.85
CA ASN A 37 10.28 -16.80 -18.09
C ASN A 37 11.22 -16.58 -19.27
N ARG A 38 12.38 -15.93 -19.04
CA ARG A 38 13.37 -15.65 -20.08
C ARG A 38 14.08 -16.89 -20.60
N TYR A 39 14.36 -17.86 -19.74
CA TYR A 39 15.20 -19.03 -20.09
C TYR A 39 14.43 -20.34 -20.19
N ASN A 40 13.12 -20.35 -19.89
CA ASN A 40 12.30 -21.56 -20.00
C ASN A 40 12.16 -22.04 -21.45
N SER A 41 11.98 -21.11 -22.38
CA SER A 41 11.94 -21.40 -23.81
C SER A 41 13.02 -20.60 -24.53
N VAL A 42 13.93 -21.28 -25.20
CA VAL A 42 15.02 -20.70 -26.01
C VAL A 42 15.10 -21.45 -27.32
N ASP A 43 15.77 -20.85 -28.30
CA ASP A 43 16.03 -21.54 -29.59
C ASP A 43 16.75 -22.89 -29.39
N GLU A 44 16.52 -23.86 -30.28
CA GLU A 44 17.21 -25.13 -30.25
C GLU A 44 18.72 -24.93 -30.32
N GLY A 45 19.45 -25.48 -29.34
CA GLY A 45 20.90 -25.25 -29.18
C GLY A 45 21.27 -23.92 -28.49
N GLY A 46 20.29 -23.13 -28.12
CA GLY A 46 20.53 -21.89 -27.37
C GLY A 46 21.10 -22.13 -25.98
N VAL A 47 21.92 -21.15 -25.49
CA VAL A 47 22.56 -21.23 -24.16
C VAL A 47 21.61 -20.70 -23.11
N ARG A 48 21.39 -21.47 -22.04
CA ARG A 48 20.69 -21.03 -20.83
C ARG A 48 21.70 -20.60 -19.76
N SER A 49 21.67 -19.33 -19.38
CA SER A 49 22.51 -18.82 -18.28
C SER A 49 21.97 -19.21 -16.91
N TYR A 50 20.72 -19.61 -16.82
CA TYR A 50 20.07 -20.09 -15.60
C TYR A 50 19.28 -21.35 -15.91
N GLU A 51 19.28 -22.28 -14.94
CA GLU A 51 18.43 -23.49 -15.02
C GLU A 51 17.01 -23.15 -14.55
N PRO A 52 16.00 -23.16 -15.45
CA PRO A 52 14.65 -22.71 -15.12
C PRO A 52 13.98 -23.52 -14.01
N GLU A 53 14.13 -24.84 -14.02
CA GLU A 53 13.50 -25.71 -13.01
C GLU A 53 14.08 -25.44 -11.60
N THR A 54 15.39 -25.35 -11.49
CA THR A 54 16.06 -25.01 -10.22
C THR A 54 15.67 -23.60 -9.75
N THR A 55 15.62 -22.64 -10.68
CA THR A 55 15.25 -21.26 -10.37
C THR A 55 13.79 -21.17 -9.91
N LEU A 56 12.88 -21.93 -10.56
CA LEU A 56 11.47 -21.99 -10.17
C LEU A 56 11.30 -22.58 -8.77
N ARG A 57 12.02 -23.66 -8.45
CA ARG A 57 12.00 -24.26 -7.11
C ARG A 57 12.42 -23.24 -6.04
N VAL A 58 13.51 -22.51 -6.28
CA VAL A 58 13.97 -21.47 -5.36
C VAL A 58 12.91 -20.35 -5.20
N ALA A 59 12.26 -19.97 -6.31
CA ALA A 59 11.17 -18.99 -6.24
C ALA A 59 10.00 -19.49 -5.40
N THR A 60 9.63 -20.77 -5.50
CA THR A 60 8.59 -21.41 -4.70
C THR A 60 8.93 -21.38 -3.21
N ASP A 61 10.18 -21.68 -2.83
CA ASP A 61 10.62 -21.60 -1.43
C ASP A 61 10.46 -20.16 -0.87
N TYR A 62 10.78 -19.13 -1.65
CA TYR A 62 10.57 -17.73 -1.24
C TYR A 62 9.09 -17.33 -1.20
N VAL A 63 8.23 -17.94 -2.00
CA VAL A 63 6.78 -17.72 -1.91
C VAL A 63 6.26 -18.21 -0.55
N GLU A 64 6.68 -19.40 -0.11
CA GLU A 64 6.28 -19.94 1.20
C GLU A 64 6.82 -19.07 2.35
N GLU A 65 8.08 -18.64 2.27
CA GLU A 65 8.67 -17.70 3.25
C GLU A 65 7.88 -16.38 3.31
N LEU A 66 7.46 -15.85 2.16
CA LEU A 66 6.64 -14.63 2.09
C LEU A 66 5.26 -14.83 2.71
N VAL A 67 4.63 -16.00 2.53
CA VAL A 67 3.34 -16.35 3.15
C VAL A 67 3.47 -16.38 4.68
N GLU A 68 4.51 -17.06 5.20
CA GLU A 68 4.78 -17.11 6.65
C GLU A 68 4.99 -15.69 7.22
N LEU A 69 5.82 -14.87 6.58
CA LEU A 69 6.10 -13.50 7.01
C LEU A 69 4.84 -12.64 7.01
N LYS A 70 4.02 -12.71 5.96
CA LYS A 70 2.74 -11.99 5.90
C LYS A 70 1.79 -12.42 7.01
N THR A 71 1.74 -13.71 7.34
CA THR A 71 0.91 -14.25 8.41
C THR A 71 1.35 -13.72 9.77
N LYS A 72 2.65 -13.69 10.05
CA LYS A 72 3.21 -13.13 11.30
C LYS A 72 2.91 -11.64 11.43
N ILE A 73 3.12 -10.85 10.36
CA ILE A 73 2.77 -9.42 10.32
C ILE A 73 1.28 -9.22 10.59
N HIS A 74 0.42 -10.02 9.96
CA HIS A 74 -1.02 -9.95 10.15
C HIS A 74 -1.42 -10.18 11.61
N LYS A 75 -0.88 -11.23 12.25
CA LYS A 75 -1.13 -11.52 13.67
C LYS A 75 -0.65 -10.38 14.57
N ALA A 76 0.55 -9.84 14.34
CA ALA A 76 1.12 -8.75 15.12
C ALA A 76 0.30 -7.45 15.01
N ASN A 77 -0.43 -7.24 13.92
CA ASN A 77 -1.29 -6.08 13.69
C ASN A 77 -2.72 -6.23 14.26
N ALA A 78 -3.06 -7.36 14.88
CA ALA A 78 -4.43 -7.63 15.31
C ALA A 78 -5.02 -6.52 16.20
N GLU A 79 -4.22 -5.92 17.08
CA GLU A 79 -4.65 -4.88 18.02
C GLU A 79 -4.84 -3.50 17.36
N VAL A 80 -4.30 -3.29 16.16
CA VAL A 80 -4.30 -1.97 15.48
C VAL A 80 -5.14 -1.95 14.21
N TYR A 81 -5.87 -3.02 13.87
CA TYR A 81 -6.67 -3.05 12.64
C TYR A 81 -7.72 -1.96 12.59
N GLU A 82 -8.38 -1.65 13.70
CA GLU A 82 -9.35 -0.55 13.74
C GLU A 82 -8.71 0.77 13.31
N LYS A 83 -7.50 1.05 13.79
CA LYS A 83 -6.75 2.25 13.42
C LYS A 83 -6.36 2.26 11.93
N ILE A 84 -5.92 1.11 11.41
CA ILE A 84 -5.58 0.94 9.99
C ILE A 84 -6.79 1.22 9.11
N PHE A 85 -7.94 0.62 9.43
CA PHE A 85 -9.18 0.84 8.68
C PHE A 85 -9.66 2.28 8.80
N ARG A 86 -9.69 2.83 10.02
CA ARG A 86 -10.09 4.22 10.27
C ARG A 86 -9.24 5.20 9.46
N MET A 87 -7.92 5.03 9.44
CA MET A 87 -7.01 5.85 8.64
C MET A 87 -7.31 5.77 7.15
N SER A 88 -7.57 4.56 6.63
CA SER A 88 -7.91 4.35 5.21
C SER A 88 -9.19 5.06 4.84
N GLU A 89 -10.25 4.89 5.64
CA GLU A 89 -11.55 5.52 5.40
C GLU A 89 -11.48 7.04 5.53
N TYR A 90 -10.74 7.57 6.51
CA TYR A 90 -10.59 9.02 6.66
C TYR A 90 -9.80 9.65 5.51
N LYS A 91 -8.75 8.98 5.00
CA LYS A 91 -8.06 9.44 3.78
C LYS A 91 -8.99 9.51 2.56
N SER A 92 -9.84 8.51 2.40
CA SER A 92 -10.85 8.50 1.33
C SER A 92 -11.89 9.61 1.53
N PHE A 93 -12.32 9.84 2.76
CA PHE A 93 -13.29 10.88 3.10
C PHE A 93 -12.72 12.29 2.91
N VAL A 94 -11.47 12.54 3.29
CA VAL A 94 -10.77 13.81 3.00
C VAL A 94 -10.70 14.08 1.50
N LYS A 95 -10.40 13.05 0.70
CA LYS A 95 -10.40 13.17 -0.77
C LYS A 95 -11.79 13.56 -1.29
N TYR A 96 -12.86 12.96 -0.76
CA TYR A 96 -14.23 13.32 -1.07
C TYR A 96 -14.55 14.75 -0.67
N LEU A 97 -14.23 15.17 0.57
CA LEU A 97 -14.47 16.54 1.05
C LEU A 97 -13.78 17.56 0.16
N ARG A 98 -12.54 17.33 -0.25
CA ARG A 98 -11.79 18.22 -1.16
C ARG A 98 -12.46 18.35 -2.54
N SER A 99 -13.22 17.34 -2.96
CA SER A 99 -13.98 17.38 -4.22
C SER A 99 -15.40 17.95 -4.06
N LEU A 100 -15.83 18.25 -2.83
CA LEU A 100 -17.15 18.78 -2.57
C LEU A 100 -17.35 20.14 -3.26
N ASN A 101 -18.40 20.26 -4.05
CA ASN A 101 -18.72 21.51 -4.71
C ASN A 101 -19.30 22.51 -3.72
N CYS A 102 -18.53 23.54 -3.41
CA CYS A 102 -18.91 24.65 -2.54
C CYS A 102 -19.02 25.97 -3.34
N THR A 103 -19.36 25.88 -4.61
CA THR A 103 -19.52 27.06 -5.48
C THR A 103 -20.67 27.93 -5.00
N GLU A 104 -20.39 29.19 -4.73
CA GLU A 104 -21.36 30.19 -4.26
C GLU A 104 -21.25 31.47 -5.10
N GLY A 105 -22.35 32.20 -5.21
CA GLY A 105 -22.40 33.47 -5.94
C GLY A 105 -22.85 33.32 -7.40
N THR A 106 -22.53 34.30 -8.21
CA THR A 106 -22.99 34.40 -9.59
C THR A 106 -22.07 33.67 -10.54
N LEU A 107 -22.59 32.61 -11.18
CA LEU A 107 -21.92 31.94 -12.29
C LEU A 107 -22.39 32.51 -13.63
N VAL A 108 -21.45 32.97 -14.43
CA VAL A 108 -21.68 33.43 -15.79
C VAL A 108 -21.17 32.37 -16.76
N GLN A 109 -22.08 31.69 -17.43
CA GLN A 109 -21.77 30.71 -18.45
C GLN A 109 -21.93 31.33 -19.85
N ARG A 110 -20.85 31.39 -20.59
CA ARG A 110 -20.81 31.85 -21.98
C ARG A 110 -20.77 30.63 -22.90
N SER A 111 -21.80 30.51 -23.77
CA SER A 111 -21.87 29.48 -24.81
C SER A 111 -22.34 30.12 -26.11
N TYR A 112 -21.52 30.01 -27.15
CA TYR A 112 -21.81 30.41 -28.56
C TYR A 112 -22.83 31.56 -28.71
N GLY A 113 -22.51 32.75 -28.18
CA GLY A 113 -23.35 33.95 -28.35
C GLY A 113 -24.40 34.18 -27.24
N ASP A 114 -24.66 33.21 -26.41
CA ASP A 114 -25.57 33.35 -25.26
C ASP A 114 -24.80 33.40 -23.95
N THR A 115 -25.16 34.35 -23.10
CA THR A 115 -24.65 34.47 -21.73
C THR A 115 -25.79 34.14 -20.76
N THR A 116 -25.65 33.01 -20.07
CA THR A 116 -26.57 32.63 -18.98
C THR A 116 -25.93 32.92 -17.63
N THR A 117 -26.73 33.55 -16.76
CA THR A 117 -26.29 33.84 -15.38
C THR A 117 -27.11 32.96 -14.43
N ARG A 118 -26.39 32.24 -13.57
CA ARG A 118 -26.98 31.43 -12.49
C ARG A 118 -26.51 31.93 -11.14
N GLN A 119 -27.42 32.05 -10.20
CA GLN A 119 -27.07 32.32 -8.81
C GLN A 119 -26.93 30.98 -8.08
N MET A 120 -25.74 30.72 -7.57
CA MET A 120 -25.44 29.52 -6.82
C MET A 120 -25.45 29.82 -5.32
N THR A 121 -26.04 28.89 -4.56
CA THR A 121 -26.03 28.92 -3.10
C THR A 121 -25.48 27.60 -2.58
N THR A 122 -24.77 27.63 -1.48
CA THR A 122 -24.24 26.44 -0.83
C THR A 122 -24.72 26.33 0.60
N VAL A 123 -24.94 25.10 1.08
CA VAL A 123 -25.27 24.80 2.47
C VAL A 123 -24.01 24.61 3.29
N ILE A 124 -23.05 23.90 2.72
CA ILE A 124 -21.71 23.71 3.31
C ILE A 124 -20.76 24.66 2.57
N THR A 125 -20.32 25.69 3.26
CA THR A 125 -19.38 26.67 2.70
C THR A 125 -17.99 26.07 2.48
N GLU A 126 -17.20 26.72 1.63
CA GLU A 126 -15.80 26.34 1.42
C GLU A 126 -14.99 26.34 2.74
N VAL A 127 -15.22 27.35 3.59
CA VAL A 127 -14.56 27.45 4.90
C VAL A 127 -14.93 26.26 5.79
N GLN A 128 -16.20 25.89 5.85
CA GLN A 128 -16.65 24.74 6.63
C GLN A 128 -16.06 23.43 6.11
N ARG A 129 -16.02 23.24 4.79
CA ARG A 129 -15.37 22.10 4.14
C ARG A 129 -13.89 22.02 4.53
N ASP A 130 -13.16 23.14 4.45
CA ASP A 130 -11.73 23.17 4.72
C ASP A 130 -11.43 22.93 6.21
N GLN A 131 -12.25 23.42 7.12
CA GLN A 131 -12.16 23.10 8.55
C GLN A 131 -12.39 21.59 8.81
N MET A 132 -13.32 20.98 8.10
CA MET A 132 -13.53 19.52 8.20
C MET A 132 -12.31 18.76 7.68
N VAL A 133 -11.74 19.15 6.54
CA VAL A 133 -10.52 18.56 5.98
C VAL A 133 -9.39 18.62 6.98
N GLU A 134 -9.10 19.82 7.53
CA GLU A 134 -8.02 20.03 8.50
C GLU A 134 -8.21 19.16 9.75
N ARG A 135 -9.44 19.06 10.26
CA ARG A 135 -9.77 18.19 11.39
C ARG A 135 -9.46 16.73 11.11
N TYR A 136 -9.89 16.18 9.96
CA TYR A 136 -9.65 14.79 9.62
C TYR A 136 -8.18 14.51 9.32
N GLU A 137 -7.47 15.42 8.69
CA GLU A 137 -6.03 15.32 8.46
C GLU A 137 -5.26 15.26 9.78
N SER A 138 -5.61 16.08 10.76
CA SER A 138 -5.00 16.02 12.10
C SER A 138 -5.22 14.66 12.79
N ILE A 139 -6.42 14.07 12.65
CA ILE A 139 -6.70 12.71 13.18
C ILE A 139 -5.88 11.65 12.43
N ILE A 140 -5.76 11.76 11.11
CA ILE A 140 -4.94 10.85 10.28
C ILE A 140 -3.48 10.90 10.73
N ASP A 141 -2.91 12.08 10.96
CA ASP A 141 -1.53 12.26 11.41
C ASP A 141 -1.30 11.64 12.79
N GLN A 142 -2.26 11.79 13.69
CA GLN A 142 -2.19 11.14 15.00
C GLN A 142 -2.21 9.62 14.87
N ILE A 143 -3.14 9.05 14.10
CA ILE A 143 -3.22 7.60 13.87
C ILE A 143 -1.94 7.11 13.21
N GLN A 144 -1.39 7.83 12.22
CA GLN A 144 -0.13 7.47 11.57
C GLN A 144 1.01 7.37 12.59
N SER A 145 1.14 8.36 13.49
CA SER A 145 2.16 8.35 14.54
C SER A 145 2.02 7.16 15.49
N GLU A 146 0.79 6.80 15.86
CA GLU A 146 0.51 5.64 16.71
C GLU A 146 0.86 4.32 16.00
N LEU A 147 0.54 4.20 14.72
CA LEU A 147 0.90 3.03 13.90
C LEU A 147 2.41 2.91 13.69
N ASP A 148 3.09 4.02 13.49
CA ASP A 148 4.56 4.05 13.34
C ASP A 148 5.25 3.60 14.64
N ALA A 149 4.75 4.04 15.80
CA ALA A 149 5.23 3.59 17.10
C ALA A 149 4.97 2.08 17.30
N HIS A 150 3.76 1.59 16.98
CA HIS A 150 3.42 0.17 17.04
C HIS A 150 4.37 -0.66 16.15
N ASN A 151 4.59 -0.23 14.90
CA ASN A 151 5.47 -0.93 13.95
C ASN A 151 6.93 -0.96 14.39
N ALA A 152 7.38 0.05 15.14
CA ALA A 152 8.75 0.14 15.63
C ALA A 152 9.00 -0.73 16.88
N THR A 153 7.98 -1.00 17.69
CA THR A 153 8.10 -1.65 18.99
C THR A 153 7.56 -3.08 19.03
N THR A 154 6.55 -3.41 18.21
CA THR A 154 5.93 -4.74 18.22
C THR A 154 6.76 -5.75 17.45
N GLN A 155 7.13 -6.85 18.13
CA GLN A 155 7.84 -7.98 17.52
C GLN A 155 6.87 -8.90 16.79
N ILE A 156 7.31 -9.49 15.67
CA ILE A 156 6.58 -10.57 14.99
C ILE A 156 7.05 -11.91 15.56
N ASN A 157 6.13 -12.78 15.92
CA ASN A 157 6.38 -14.13 16.45
C ASN A 157 5.83 -15.20 15.51
#